data_d043b8d55653e8fd21c1272ebc0c460e
#
_entry.id   d043b8d55653e8fd21c1272ebc0c460e
#
_cell.length_a   1.000
_cell.length_b   1.000
_cell.length_c   1.000
_cell.angle_alpha   90.00
_cell.angle_beta   90.00
_cell.angle_gamma   90.00
#
_symmetry.space_group_name_H-M   'P 1'
#
loop_
_entity.id
_entity.type
_entity.pdbx_description
1 polymer ?
#
loop_
_entity_poly.entity_id
_entity_poly.type
_entity_poly.pdbx_seq_one_letter_code
_entity_poly.pdbx_strand_id
1 'polypeptide(L)'
;MVLGRLFILFFSVSFCYGQDLDSIAFKNGIDKPNSVSAHHFGLFHTRINQNFQEQPVSKTTFQIVHESANSFHPFVEGFITDDLAQREQLSQLIWYQRGFSYIDQQTTPGDYMTIEVDAVFKIFRFDIKTQLNTKNELGITLRTFLPTEGHYPFSLFTSDESIEWFHSNIAGGEDAFGRRFFGLNRMNVTYQDRNGKTLNLKKNRIIFSGIELNHFYYPQLFASEKNIAVNFGTHLGINTTKYNPSLDIGISANLIKKWALQNKNEFRFGIGFSGMRKRAIKYGNPIDFGNNLLMGSGETNLEFTKYTQKGNYHSFSVNYQFQTPYNKREEASYYQLRSIN
;
A
#
# COMPACT_ATOMS: atom_id res chain seq x y z
N MET A 1 -26.22 -1.55 -13.45
CA MET A 1 -25.83 -2.73 -12.66
C MET A 1 -24.63 -2.35 -11.83
N VAL A 2 -24.76 -2.35 -10.52
CA VAL A 2 -23.88 -1.67 -9.56
C VAL A 2 -22.63 -2.52 -9.34
N LEU A 3 -21.45 -1.97 -9.69
CA LEU A 3 -20.17 -2.57 -9.33
C LEU A 3 -20.00 -2.51 -7.80
N GLY A 4 -20.04 -3.69 -7.17
CA GLY A 4 -19.63 -3.84 -5.78
C GLY A 4 -18.15 -3.57 -5.63
N ARG A 5 -17.79 -2.36 -5.17
CA ARG A 5 -16.44 -2.04 -4.72
C ARG A 5 -16.20 -2.77 -3.40
N LEU A 6 -15.27 -3.69 -3.40
CA LEU A 6 -14.84 -4.40 -2.20
C LEU A 6 -14.21 -3.39 -1.23
N PHE A 7 -14.92 -3.04 -0.17
CA PHE A 7 -14.37 -2.25 0.93
C PHE A 7 -13.52 -3.18 1.81
N ILE A 8 -12.21 -3.04 1.73
CA ILE A 8 -11.32 -3.68 2.72
C ILE A 8 -11.23 -2.74 3.91
N LEU A 9 -11.94 -3.08 4.96
CA LEU A 9 -11.86 -2.40 6.25
C LEU A 9 -10.63 -2.93 7.00
N PHE A 10 -9.58 -2.13 7.11
CA PHE A 10 -8.45 -2.45 7.98
C PHE A 10 -8.75 -2.00 9.40
N PHE A 11 -8.89 -2.94 10.33
CA PHE A 11 -8.87 -2.66 11.75
C PHE A 11 -7.43 -2.62 12.23
N SER A 12 -6.92 -1.45 12.57
CA SER A 12 -5.65 -1.30 13.26
C SER A 12 -5.89 -1.11 14.76
N VAL A 13 -5.40 -2.04 15.56
CA VAL A 13 -5.38 -1.90 17.02
C VAL A 13 -3.98 -1.46 17.42
N SER A 14 -3.85 -0.20 17.83
CA SER A 14 -2.58 0.33 18.35
C SER A 14 -2.56 0.21 19.87
N PHE A 15 -1.64 -0.60 20.39
CA PHE A 15 -1.36 -0.65 21.83
C PHE A 15 -0.24 0.34 22.13
N CYS A 16 -0.57 1.42 22.85
CA CYS A 16 0.41 2.33 23.42
C CYS A 16 0.64 2.00 24.88
N TYR A 17 1.87 1.64 25.24
CA TYR A 17 2.28 1.52 26.64
C TYR A 17 2.65 2.91 27.17
N GLY A 18 2.02 3.29 28.30
CA GLY A 18 2.14 4.61 28.90
C GLY A 18 3.51 4.87 29.53
N GLN A 19 3.95 6.12 29.41
CA GLN A 19 5.06 6.70 30.15
C GLN A 19 4.56 7.51 31.36
N ASP A 20 5.47 7.80 32.28
CA ASP A 20 5.26 8.42 33.59
C ASP A 20 4.38 9.68 33.63
N LEU A 21 3.69 9.81 34.73
CA LEU A 21 2.38 10.38 35.03
C LEU A 21 2.33 11.85 35.43
N ASP A 22 3.25 12.74 35.08
CA ASP A 22 3.21 14.13 35.58
C ASP A 22 2.62 15.18 34.63
N SER A 23 2.24 14.81 33.44
CA SER A 23 1.41 15.67 32.59
C SER A 23 0.54 14.79 31.69
N ILE A 24 -0.76 15.09 31.58
CA ILE A 24 -1.62 14.49 30.54
C ILE A 24 -1.07 14.94 29.20
N ALA A 25 -0.20 14.13 28.63
CA ALA A 25 0.33 14.38 27.30
C ALA A 25 -0.81 14.17 26.30
N PHE A 26 -1.35 15.25 25.78
CA PHE A 26 -2.29 15.18 24.69
C PHE A 26 -1.63 14.52 23.49
N LYS A 27 -2.37 13.68 22.84
CA LYS A 27 -1.95 12.97 21.65
C LYS A 27 -1.55 13.96 20.54
N ASN A 28 -0.41 13.74 19.89
CA ASN A 28 0.08 14.56 18.79
C ASN A 28 -0.53 14.13 17.45
N GLY A 29 -1.76 14.56 17.18
CA GLY A 29 -2.46 14.25 15.93
C GLY A 29 -3.12 12.85 15.90
N ILE A 30 -3.19 12.25 14.72
CA ILE A 30 -3.84 10.96 14.47
C ILE A 30 -2.77 9.88 14.35
N ASP A 31 -2.87 8.83 15.18
CA ASP A 31 -2.02 7.66 15.06
C ASP A 31 -2.61 6.67 14.07
N LYS A 32 -1.79 6.33 13.11
CA LYS A 32 -2.14 5.31 12.14
C LYS A 32 -0.91 4.48 11.77
N PRO A 33 -1.09 3.22 11.38
CA PRO A 33 0.02 2.45 10.82
C PRO A 33 0.45 3.03 9.47
N ASN A 34 1.76 3.07 9.26
CA ASN A 34 2.32 3.38 7.95
C ASN A 34 2.22 2.13 7.07
N SER A 35 1.13 2.04 6.31
CA SER A 35 0.88 0.87 5.46
C SER A 35 1.70 0.90 4.18
N VAL A 36 1.99 -0.28 3.66
CA VAL A 36 2.53 -0.47 2.31
C VAL A 36 1.39 -0.82 1.36
N SER A 37 1.56 -0.57 0.07
CA SER A 37 0.59 -1.00 -0.91
C SER A 37 0.50 -2.53 -0.94
N ALA A 38 -0.71 -3.06 -0.84
CA ALA A 38 -0.95 -4.50 -1.02
C ALA A 38 -0.71 -4.98 -2.46
N HIS A 39 -0.57 -4.05 -3.41
CA HIS A 39 -0.25 -4.39 -4.79
C HIS A 39 1.21 -4.87 -4.88
N HIS A 40 1.43 -6.01 -5.52
CA HIS A 40 2.76 -6.64 -5.64
C HIS A 40 3.84 -5.73 -6.23
N PHE A 41 3.50 -4.79 -7.14
CA PHE A 41 4.45 -3.79 -7.63
C PHE A 41 4.84 -2.76 -6.56
N GLY A 42 3.94 -2.47 -5.62
CA GLY A 42 4.18 -1.53 -4.54
C GLY A 42 5.29 -1.94 -3.58
N LEU A 43 5.61 -3.23 -3.50
CA LEU A 43 6.70 -3.73 -2.67
C LEU A 43 8.07 -3.21 -3.11
N PHE A 44 8.21 -2.84 -4.39
CA PHE A 44 9.46 -2.41 -4.99
C PHE A 44 9.58 -0.88 -5.14
N HIS A 45 8.53 -0.14 -4.75
CA HIS A 45 8.48 1.32 -4.85
C HIS A 45 8.30 1.97 -3.50
N THR A 46 8.70 3.22 -3.42
CA THR A 46 8.36 4.09 -2.30
C THR A 46 6.86 4.32 -2.23
N ARG A 47 6.33 4.37 -1.02
CA ARG A 47 4.97 4.83 -0.76
C ARG A 47 5.02 6.00 0.21
N ILE A 48 4.46 7.13 -0.20
CA ILE A 48 4.30 8.27 0.69
C ILE A 48 3.12 8.00 1.63
N ASN A 49 3.42 7.87 2.91
CA ASN A 49 2.42 7.81 3.96
C ASN A 49 2.14 9.22 4.46
N GLN A 50 0.86 9.59 4.51
CA GLN A 50 0.44 10.89 4.99
C GLN A 50 0.76 11.03 6.48
N ASN A 51 1.25 12.20 6.88
CA ASN A 51 1.64 12.48 8.26
C ASN A 51 0.57 13.35 8.93
N PHE A 52 -0.29 12.72 9.74
CA PHE A 52 -1.35 13.42 10.46
C PHE A 52 -0.94 13.84 11.87
N GLN A 53 0.29 14.33 12.04
CA GLN A 53 0.75 14.92 13.29
C GLN A 53 0.53 16.43 13.27
N GLU A 54 0.17 17.00 14.44
CA GLU A 54 -0.11 18.43 14.60
C GLU A 54 1.18 19.24 14.72
N GLN A 55 2.26 18.63 15.21
CA GLN A 55 3.59 19.22 15.40
C GLN A 55 4.69 18.15 15.31
N PRO A 56 5.95 18.54 15.15
CA PRO A 56 7.06 17.58 15.16
C PRO A 56 7.08 16.76 16.46
N VAL A 57 7.57 15.53 16.38
CA VAL A 57 7.75 14.67 17.56
C VAL A 57 8.67 15.35 18.59
N SER A 58 8.30 15.35 19.85
CA SER A 58 9.10 16.00 20.91
C SER A 58 10.37 15.23 21.27
N LYS A 59 10.43 13.94 20.97
CA LYS A 59 11.56 13.03 21.21
C LYS A 59 11.71 12.14 19.97
N THR A 60 12.91 11.61 19.77
CA THR A 60 13.13 10.59 18.74
C THR A 60 12.23 9.38 19.00
N THR A 61 11.46 8.98 18.00
CA THR A 61 10.53 7.85 18.07
C THR A 61 10.99 6.73 17.14
N PHE A 62 10.73 5.51 17.57
CA PHE A 62 10.93 4.29 16.79
C PHE A 62 9.58 3.60 16.64
N GLN A 63 9.27 3.22 15.42
CA GLN A 63 8.06 2.46 15.12
C GLN A 63 8.42 1.24 14.27
N ILE A 64 7.87 0.09 14.63
CA ILE A 64 7.94 -1.11 13.80
C ILE A 64 6.52 -1.40 13.34
N VAL A 65 6.34 -1.46 12.03
CA VAL A 65 5.06 -1.83 11.42
C VAL A 65 5.22 -3.19 10.75
N HIS A 66 4.38 -4.13 11.12
CA HIS A 66 4.23 -5.41 10.45
C HIS A 66 2.89 -5.44 9.73
N GLU A 67 2.94 -5.79 8.46
CA GLU A 67 1.76 -5.96 7.61
C GLU A 67 1.82 -7.34 6.95
N SER A 68 0.69 -8.03 6.94
CA SER A 68 0.54 -9.29 6.21
C SER A 68 -0.46 -9.06 5.08
N ALA A 69 -0.02 -9.20 3.85
CA ALA A 69 -0.80 -8.92 2.66
C ALA A 69 -0.88 -10.16 1.77
N ASN A 70 -2.09 -10.65 1.52
CA ASN A 70 -2.31 -11.66 0.52
C ASN A 70 -2.43 -10.98 -0.85
N SER A 71 -1.65 -11.44 -1.81
CA SER A 71 -1.69 -10.97 -3.19
C SER A 71 -1.87 -12.16 -4.12
N PHE A 72 -2.95 -12.10 -4.89
CA PHE A 72 -3.34 -13.14 -5.79
C PHE A 72 -3.68 -12.59 -7.18
N HIS A 73 -2.87 -12.94 -8.15
CA HIS A 73 -3.10 -12.76 -9.58
C HIS A 73 -2.76 -14.09 -10.26
N PRO A 74 -3.76 -14.94 -10.47
CA PRO A 74 -3.52 -16.35 -10.79
C PRO A 74 -2.99 -16.56 -12.18
N PHE A 75 -3.04 -15.53 -13.03
CA PHE A 75 -2.67 -15.70 -14.42
C PHE A 75 -2.16 -14.44 -15.09
N VAL A 76 -1.70 -14.63 -16.30
CA VAL A 76 -1.21 -13.61 -17.20
C VAL A 76 -2.28 -12.58 -17.48
N GLU A 77 -2.02 -11.36 -17.14
CA GLU A 77 -2.87 -10.24 -17.47
C GLU A 77 -2.12 -9.27 -18.36
N GLY A 78 -2.80 -8.72 -19.35
CA GLY A 78 -2.17 -7.89 -20.36
C GLY A 78 -1.26 -8.68 -21.30
N PHE A 79 -1.50 -9.95 -21.41
CA PHE A 79 -0.81 -10.82 -22.32
C PHE A 79 -1.61 -11.02 -23.59
N ILE A 80 -1.21 -10.41 -24.66
CA ILE A 80 -1.71 -10.63 -26.00
C ILE A 80 -0.52 -11.11 -26.81
N THR A 81 -0.43 -12.42 -27.02
CA THR A 81 0.63 -13.00 -27.85
C THR A 81 0.36 -12.72 -29.33
N ASP A 82 1.38 -12.63 -30.15
CA ASP A 82 1.25 -12.62 -31.61
C ASP A 82 0.89 -14.00 -32.17
N ASP A 83 1.09 -15.06 -31.42
CA ASP A 83 0.72 -16.43 -31.79
C ASP A 83 -0.79 -16.67 -31.62
N LEU A 84 -1.51 -16.77 -32.74
CA LEU A 84 -2.96 -16.98 -32.77
C LEU A 84 -3.40 -18.31 -32.13
N ALA A 85 -2.59 -19.36 -32.24
CA ALA A 85 -2.91 -20.64 -31.60
C ALA A 85 -2.80 -20.52 -30.08
N GLN A 86 -1.83 -19.78 -29.57
CA GLN A 86 -1.71 -19.51 -28.16
C GLN A 86 -2.84 -18.60 -27.66
N ARG A 87 -3.28 -17.62 -28.45
CA ARG A 87 -4.47 -16.80 -28.10
C ARG A 87 -5.69 -17.69 -27.89
N GLU A 88 -5.92 -18.63 -28.80
CA GLU A 88 -7.06 -19.57 -28.67
C GLU A 88 -6.95 -20.40 -27.40
N GLN A 89 -5.78 -20.92 -27.06
CA GLN A 89 -5.59 -21.66 -25.82
C GLN A 89 -5.84 -20.80 -24.57
N LEU A 90 -5.35 -19.56 -24.57
CA LEU A 90 -5.55 -18.62 -23.47
C LEU A 90 -7.03 -18.25 -23.31
N SER A 91 -7.77 -18.10 -24.41
CA SER A 91 -9.19 -17.77 -24.38
C SER A 91 -10.05 -18.84 -23.69
N GLN A 92 -9.57 -20.06 -23.57
CA GLN A 92 -10.26 -21.15 -22.88
C GLN A 92 -10.10 -21.09 -21.35
N LEU A 93 -9.20 -20.25 -20.84
CA LEU A 93 -8.99 -20.11 -19.40
C LEU A 93 -10.07 -19.22 -18.79
N ILE A 94 -10.66 -19.69 -17.69
CA ILE A 94 -11.82 -19.04 -17.03
C ILE A 94 -11.62 -17.55 -16.79
N TRP A 95 -10.42 -17.15 -16.38
CA TRP A 95 -10.08 -15.76 -16.06
C TRP A 95 -9.81 -14.90 -17.29
N TYR A 96 -9.40 -15.52 -18.37
CA TYR A 96 -9.10 -14.87 -19.63
C TYR A 96 -10.34 -14.70 -20.50
N GLN A 97 -11.25 -15.65 -20.44
CA GLN A 97 -12.43 -15.69 -21.31
C GLN A 97 -13.23 -14.39 -21.31
N ARG A 98 -13.40 -13.79 -20.15
CA ARG A 98 -14.18 -12.54 -19.99
C ARG A 98 -13.51 -11.32 -20.64
N GLY A 99 -12.18 -11.24 -20.63
CA GLY A 99 -11.45 -10.16 -21.24
C GLY A 99 -11.21 -10.37 -22.74
N PHE A 100 -10.85 -11.59 -23.12
CA PHE A 100 -10.53 -11.92 -24.51
C PHE A 100 -11.72 -11.85 -25.47
N SER A 101 -12.93 -12.09 -25.00
CA SER A 101 -14.13 -12.04 -25.87
C SER A 101 -14.41 -10.66 -26.45
N TYR A 102 -13.82 -9.61 -25.89
CA TYR A 102 -14.02 -8.21 -26.33
C TYR A 102 -12.87 -7.65 -27.15
N ILE A 103 -11.80 -8.41 -27.34
CA ILE A 103 -10.64 -8.01 -28.15
C ILE A 103 -10.73 -8.68 -29.51
N ASP A 104 -10.51 -7.91 -30.55
CA ASP A 104 -10.34 -8.49 -31.87
C ASP A 104 -9.03 -9.29 -31.91
N GLN A 105 -9.18 -10.61 -31.88
CA GLN A 105 -8.05 -11.54 -31.84
C GLN A 105 -7.19 -11.51 -33.09
N GLN A 106 -7.73 -11.02 -34.22
CA GLN A 106 -7.04 -11.03 -35.49
C GLN A 106 -6.22 -9.76 -35.70
N THR A 107 -6.73 -8.62 -35.26
CA THR A 107 -6.14 -7.31 -35.57
C THR A 107 -5.40 -6.69 -34.39
N THR A 108 -5.65 -7.12 -33.15
CA THR A 108 -4.98 -6.57 -31.97
C THR A 108 -3.50 -7.00 -31.97
N PRO A 109 -2.55 -6.05 -31.96
CA PRO A 109 -1.12 -6.36 -31.88
C PRO A 109 -0.76 -7.16 -30.62
N GLY A 110 0.24 -8.01 -30.73
CA GLY A 110 0.80 -8.69 -29.57
C GLY A 110 1.42 -7.72 -28.58
N ASP A 111 1.14 -7.95 -27.31
CA ASP A 111 1.77 -7.25 -26.22
C ASP A 111 2.03 -8.26 -25.08
N TYR A 112 3.30 -8.48 -24.78
CA TYR A 112 3.70 -9.57 -23.91
C TYR A 112 4.10 -9.08 -22.53
N MET A 113 3.24 -9.36 -21.56
CA MET A 113 3.53 -9.17 -20.15
C MET A 113 2.90 -10.31 -19.36
N THR A 114 3.69 -11.07 -18.60
CA THR A 114 3.19 -12.15 -17.78
C THR A 114 3.26 -11.80 -16.31
N ILE A 115 2.17 -12.05 -15.60
CA ILE A 115 2.10 -11.93 -14.14
C ILE A 115 1.46 -13.21 -13.59
N GLU A 116 2.16 -13.86 -12.71
CA GLU A 116 1.57 -14.89 -11.85
C GLU A 116 2.00 -14.58 -10.42
N VAL A 117 1.05 -14.19 -9.59
CA VAL A 117 1.30 -13.86 -8.19
C VAL A 117 0.30 -14.60 -7.33
N ASP A 118 0.81 -15.52 -6.53
CA ASP A 118 0.09 -16.18 -5.45
C ASP A 118 1.02 -16.26 -4.24
N ALA A 119 0.89 -15.31 -3.33
CA ALA A 119 1.76 -15.23 -2.17
C ALA A 119 1.15 -14.41 -1.05
N VAL A 120 1.56 -14.70 0.17
CA VAL A 120 1.36 -13.82 1.32
C VAL A 120 2.67 -13.10 1.62
N PHE A 121 2.66 -11.79 1.44
CA PHE A 121 3.80 -10.96 1.77
C PHE A 121 3.77 -10.54 3.23
N LYS A 122 4.82 -10.84 3.97
CA LYS A 122 5.07 -10.29 5.29
C LYS A 122 5.96 -9.06 5.11
N ILE A 123 5.40 -7.90 5.38
CA ILE A 123 6.04 -6.62 5.12
C ILE A 123 6.44 -6.01 6.46
N PHE A 124 7.67 -5.53 6.56
CA PHE A 124 8.18 -4.86 7.74
C PHE A 124 8.71 -3.48 7.36
N ARG A 125 8.29 -2.50 8.14
CA ARG A 125 8.82 -1.14 8.09
C ARG A 125 9.41 -0.80 9.45
N PHE A 126 10.56 -0.17 9.43
CA PHE A 126 11.23 0.35 10.61
C PHE A 126 11.35 1.86 10.42
N ASP A 127 10.55 2.59 11.16
CA ASP A 127 10.47 4.04 11.06
C ASP A 127 11.19 4.68 12.25
N ILE A 128 12.05 5.64 11.96
CA ILE A 128 12.72 6.51 12.94
C ILE A 128 12.31 7.94 12.61
N LYS A 129 11.80 8.66 13.59
CA LYS A 129 11.47 10.07 13.42
C LYS A 129 12.16 10.87 14.50
N THR A 130 12.71 12.03 14.14
CA THR A 130 13.36 12.95 15.06
C THR A 130 13.05 14.40 14.72
N GLN A 131 12.90 15.21 15.75
CA GLN A 131 12.74 16.64 15.61
C GLN A 131 14.10 17.27 15.26
N LEU A 132 14.13 18.06 14.20
CA LEU A 132 15.30 18.91 13.88
C LEU A 132 15.21 20.27 14.58
N ASN A 133 14.01 20.83 14.63
CA ASN A 133 13.67 22.05 15.37
C ASN A 133 12.16 22.13 15.57
N THR A 134 11.64 23.20 16.14
CA THR A 134 10.23 23.38 16.48
C THR A 134 9.25 23.29 15.28
N LYS A 135 9.76 23.36 14.05
CA LYS A 135 8.96 23.34 12.82
C LYS A 135 9.36 22.26 11.85
N ASN A 136 10.41 21.49 12.12
CA ASN A 136 10.95 20.52 11.16
C ASN A 136 11.19 19.17 11.82
N GLU A 137 10.79 18.13 11.13
CA GLU A 137 10.95 16.73 11.51
C GLU A 137 11.62 15.96 10.37
N LEU A 138 12.55 15.09 10.72
CA LEU A 138 13.17 14.14 9.80
C LEU A 138 12.73 12.72 10.15
N GLY A 139 12.33 11.97 9.14
CA GLY A 139 12.00 10.56 9.22
C GLY A 139 12.90 9.72 8.33
N ILE A 140 13.28 8.56 8.82
CA ILE A 140 13.99 7.53 8.04
C ILE A 140 13.18 6.24 8.16
N THR A 141 12.89 5.62 7.02
CA THR A 141 12.19 4.34 6.98
C THR A 141 13.01 3.28 6.26
N LEU A 142 13.16 2.12 6.85
CA LEU A 142 13.68 0.92 6.19
C LEU A 142 12.51 0.04 5.79
N ARG A 143 12.53 -0.46 4.55
CA ARG A 143 11.48 -1.32 4.00
C ARG A 143 12.02 -2.70 3.69
N THR A 144 11.35 -3.73 4.20
CA THR A 144 11.66 -5.13 3.90
C THR A 144 10.39 -5.91 3.69
N PHE A 145 10.46 -6.99 2.93
CA PHE A 145 9.36 -7.93 2.82
C PHE A 145 9.86 -9.37 2.67
N LEU A 146 8.97 -10.31 2.99
CA LEU A 146 9.19 -11.74 2.94
C LEU A 146 8.02 -12.41 2.20
N PRO A 147 8.23 -13.00 1.01
CA PRO A 147 7.20 -13.79 0.34
C PRO A 147 7.02 -15.15 1.04
N THR A 148 5.78 -15.50 1.36
CA THR A 148 5.42 -16.75 2.06
C THR A 148 4.20 -17.41 1.43
N GLU A 149 3.89 -18.63 1.86
CA GLU A 149 2.65 -19.34 1.52
C GLU A 149 1.46 -18.98 2.43
N GLY A 150 1.63 -18.08 3.37
CA GLY A 150 0.57 -17.65 4.26
C GLY A 150 0.57 -18.27 5.66
N HIS A 151 1.26 -19.37 5.90
CA HIS A 151 1.26 -20.02 7.23
C HIS A 151 2.30 -19.46 8.20
N TYR A 152 3.43 -19.00 7.73
CA TYR A 152 4.53 -18.56 8.58
C TYR A 152 5.27 -17.38 7.97
N PRO A 153 5.81 -16.47 8.80
CA PRO A 153 5.45 -16.15 10.17
C PRO A 153 4.22 -15.23 10.24
N PHE A 154 3.53 -15.19 11.41
CA PHE A 154 2.46 -14.21 11.72
C PHE A 154 1.28 -14.22 10.74
N SER A 155 0.70 -15.36 10.47
CA SER A 155 -0.40 -15.55 9.51
C SER A 155 -1.78 -15.53 10.15
N LEU A 156 -2.17 -14.41 10.76
CA LEU A 156 -3.54 -14.24 11.21
C LEU A 156 -4.41 -13.74 10.04
N PHE A 157 -5.45 -14.49 9.69
CA PHE A 157 -6.48 -14.14 8.70
C PHE A 157 -5.99 -13.86 7.26
N THR A 158 -4.76 -14.21 6.93
CA THR A 158 -4.19 -13.96 5.59
C THR A 158 -3.76 -15.24 4.85
N SER A 159 -3.97 -16.42 5.45
CA SER A 159 -3.80 -17.68 4.75
C SER A 159 -4.93 -17.88 3.74
N ASP A 160 -4.66 -18.66 2.71
CA ASP A 160 -5.66 -18.97 1.69
C ASP A 160 -6.89 -19.65 2.29
N GLU A 161 -6.70 -20.56 3.26
CA GLU A 161 -7.83 -21.20 3.95
C GLU A 161 -8.71 -20.18 4.68
N SER A 162 -8.12 -19.20 5.36
CA SER A 162 -8.88 -18.16 6.06
C SER A 162 -9.70 -17.31 5.08
N ILE A 163 -9.10 -16.97 3.95
CA ILE A 163 -9.75 -16.18 2.90
C ILE A 163 -10.86 -16.99 2.22
N GLU A 164 -10.60 -18.24 1.86
CA GLU A 164 -11.60 -19.13 1.25
C GLU A 164 -12.73 -19.47 2.23
N TRP A 165 -12.41 -19.64 3.52
CA TRP A 165 -13.43 -19.81 4.53
C TRP A 165 -14.35 -18.58 4.62
N PHE A 166 -13.78 -17.37 4.62
CA PHE A 166 -14.55 -16.12 4.63
C PHE A 166 -15.45 -16.00 3.39
N HIS A 167 -14.91 -16.28 2.21
CA HIS A 167 -15.69 -16.25 0.96
C HIS A 167 -16.82 -17.28 0.98
N SER A 168 -16.54 -18.49 1.41
CA SER A 168 -17.52 -19.59 1.41
C SER A 168 -18.64 -19.42 2.45
N ASN A 169 -18.34 -18.77 3.60
CA ASN A 169 -19.29 -18.74 4.70
C ASN A 169 -19.93 -17.36 4.95
N ILE A 170 -19.26 -16.28 4.51
CA ILE A 170 -19.71 -14.92 4.82
C ILE A 170 -20.00 -14.11 3.53
N ALA A 171 -19.14 -14.19 2.52
CA ALA A 171 -19.20 -13.32 1.35
C ALA A 171 -20.01 -13.85 0.15
N GLY A 172 -20.62 -15.04 0.26
CA GLY A 172 -21.54 -15.53 -0.76
C GLY A 172 -21.24 -16.88 -1.40
N GLY A 173 -20.21 -17.58 -0.95
CA GLY A 173 -20.03 -19.02 -1.26
C GLY A 173 -19.38 -19.37 -2.59
N GLU A 174 -19.00 -18.39 -3.40
CA GLU A 174 -18.33 -18.64 -4.69
C GLU A 174 -16.81 -18.51 -4.56
N ASP A 175 -16.08 -19.36 -5.27
CA ASP A 175 -14.62 -19.20 -5.47
C ASP A 175 -14.38 -18.04 -6.46
N ALA A 176 -14.52 -16.82 -5.98
CA ALA A 176 -14.52 -15.61 -6.79
C ALA A 176 -13.23 -15.39 -7.58
N PHE A 177 -12.15 -16.05 -7.18
CA PHE A 177 -10.82 -15.87 -7.78
C PHE A 177 -10.27 -17.17 -8.40
N GLY A 178 -11.02 -18.29 -8.38
CA GLY A 178 -10.55 -19.57 -8.88
C GLY A 178 -9.36 -20.15 -8.07
N ARG A 179 -9.15 -19.68 -6.84
CA ARG A 179 -8.01 -20.06 -6.03
C ARG A 179 -7.97 -21.56 -5.75
N ARG A 180 -9.13 -22.20 -5.57
CA ARG A 180 -9.22 -23.65 -5.38
C ARG A 180 -8.77 -24.42 -6.61
N PHE A 181 -9.01 -23.86 -7.80
CA PHE A 181 -8.56 -24.44 -9.06
C PHE A 181 -7.03 -24.36 -9.22
N PHE A 182 -6.43 -23.21 -8.86
CA PHE A 182 -4.99 -23.01 -8.97
C PHE A 182 -4.19 -23.62 -7.78
N GLY A 183 -4.87 -24.02 -6.71
CA GLY A 183 -4.30 -24.59 -5.49
C GLY A 183 -4.13 -23.57 -4.38
N LEU A 184 -4.32 -24.05 -3.13
CA LEU A 184 -4.17 -23.25 -1.92
C LEU A 184 -2.72 -23.25 -1.43
N ASN A 185 -2.36 -22.22 -0.65
CA ASN A 185 -1.08 -22.11 0.06
C ASN A 185 0.13 -22.22 -0.87
N ARG A 186 0.05 -21.59 -2.00
CA ARG A 186 1.16 -21.49 -2.95
C ARG A 186 1.99 -20.25 -2.69
N MET A 187 3.24 -20.32 -3.06
CA MET A 187 4.11 -19.17 -3.18
C MET A 187 4.73 -19.20 -4.58
N ASN A 188 4.12 -18.45 -5.47
CA ASN A 188 4.63 -18.25 -6.82
C ASN A 188 4.53 -16.76 -7.15
N VAL A 189 5.67 -16.12 -7.39
CA VAL A 189 5.74 -14.72 -7.79
C VAL A 189 6.67 -14.62 -8.98
N THR A 190 6.09 -14.71 -10.15
CA THR A 190 6.78 -14.55 -11.43
C THR A 190 6.18 -13.39 -12.20
N TYR A 191 7.04 -12.60 -12.80
CA TYR A 191 6.65 -11.50 -13.65
C TYR A 191 7.68 -11.33 -14.76
N GLN A 192 7.21 -11.19 -15.98
CA GLN A 192 8.01 -10.79 -17.12
C GLN A 192 7.47 -9.48 -17.68
N ASP A 193 8.32 -8.48 -17.76
CA ASP A 193 7.94 -7.19 -18.34
C ASP A 193 7.98 -7.23 -19.88
N ARG A 194 7.51 -6.16 -20.50
CA ARG A 194 7.47 -5.99 -21.96
C ARG A 194 8.83 -6.05 -22.63
N ASN A 195 9.91 -5.88 -21.86
CA ASN A 195 11.27 -5.93 -22.33
C ASN A 195 11.91 -7.31 -22.12
N GLY A 196 11.13 -8.31 -21.73
CA GLY A 196 11.59 -9.66 -21.47
C GLY A 196 12.36 -9.83 -20.15
N LYS A 197 12.38 -8.82 -19.28
CA LYS A 197 13.04 -8.93 -17.98
C LYS A 197 12.14 -9.65 -16.99
N THR A 198 12.72 -10.56 -16.25
CA THR A 198 11.96 -11.43 -15.34
C THR A 198 12.22 -11.11 -13.88
N LEU A 199 11.15 -11.13 -13.09
CA LEU A 199 11.14 -11.24 -11.64
C LEU A 199 10.76 -12.68 -11.30
N ASN A 200 11.51 -13.28 -10.39
CA ASN A 200 11.13 -14.53 -9.76
C ASN A 200 11.55 -14.43 -8.30
N LEU A 201 10.58 -14.41 -7.40
CA LEU A 201 10.84 -14.35 -5.97
C LEU A 201 10.94 -15.76 -5.39
N LYS A 202 11.86 -15.93 -4.46
CA LYS A 202 12.02 -17.19 -3.73
C LYS A 202 11.27 -17.13 -2.40
N LYS A 203 10.57 -18.20 -2.07
CA LYS A 203 9.89 -18.41 -0.80
C LYS A 203 10.84 -18.20 0.38
N ASN A 204 10.33 -17.59 1.44
CA ASN A 204 11.01 -17.40 2.72
C ASN A 204 12.35 -16.65 2.62
N ARG A 205 12.54 -15.83 1.60
CA ARG A 205 13.71 -14.97 1.47
C ARG A 205 13.36 -13.54 1.82
N ILE A 206 14.02 -13.00 2.84
CA ILE A 206 13.89 -11.58 3.19
C ILE A 206 14.49 -10.74 2.07
N ILE A 207 13.73 -9.75 1.63
CA ILE A 207 14.14 -8.80 0.59
C ILE A 207 14.12 -7.41 1.20
N PHE A 208 15.27 -6.76 1.22
CA PHE A 208 15.39 -5.35 1.55
C PHE A 208 15.01 -4.53 0.33
N SER A 209 13.87 -3.83 0.41
CA SER A 209 13.32 -3.12 -0.75
C SER A 209 13.76 -1.67 -0.84
N GLY A 210 14.19 -1.05 0.25
CA GLY A 210 14.76 0.29 0.18
C GLY A 210 14.72 1.08 1.47
N ILE A 211 15.16 2.33 1.32
CA ILE A 211 15.20 3.34 2.38
C ILE A 211 14.36 4.53 1.92
N GLU A 212 13.62 5.13 2.84
CA GLU A 212 12.90 6.39 2.61
C GLU A 212 13.44 7.45 3.55
N LEU A 213 13.70 8.64 3.03
CA LEU A 213 14.01 9.85 3.78
C LEU A 213 12.82 10.79 3.64
N ASN A 214 12.27 11.21 4.77
CA ASN A 214 11.07 12.03 4.83
C ASN A 214 11.39 13.27 5.67
N HIS A 215 11.16 14.45 5.12
CA HIS A 215 11.25 15.69 5.85
C HIS A 215 9.87 16.34 5.89
N PHE A 216 9.43 16.74 7.10
CA PHE A 216 8.16 17.43 7.29
C PHE A 216 8.39 18.81 7.85
N TYR A 217 7.74 19.80 7.26
CA TYR A 217 7.68 21.18 7.71
C TYR A 217 6.29 21.50 8.25
N TYR A 218 6.24 22.03 9.46
CA TYR A 218 5.01 22.41 10.18
C TYR A 218 4.94 23.94 10.29
N PRO A 219 4.33 24.62 9.30
CA PRO A 219 4.05 26.04 9.43
C PRO A 219 2.98 26.20 10.52
N GLN A 220 3.21 27.00 11.51
CA GLN A 220 2.24 27.25 12.59
C GLN A 220 1.06 28.13 12.13
N LEU A 221 0.57 27.85 10.92
CA LEU A 221 -0.57 28.49 10.31
C LEU A 221 -1.85 27.92 10.96
N PHE A 222 -2.72 28.77 11.48
CA PHE A 222 -4.05 28.40 12.01
C PHE A 222 -4.09 27.53 13.29
N ALA A 223 -2.94 27.27 13.95
CA ALA A 223 -2.87 26.29 15.02
C ALA A 223 -3.63 26.69 16.29
N SER A 224 -3.62 27.96 16.69
CA SER A 224 -4.17 28.39 17.98
C SER A 224 -5.66 28.74 17.95
N GLU A 225 -6.14 29.37 16.90
CA GLU A 225 -7.52 29.91 16.88
C GLU A 225 -8.55 28.92 16.32
N LYS A 226 -8.13 28.05 15.41
CA LYS A 226 -9.05 27.18 14.69
C LYS A 226 -8.87 25.68 14.96
N ASN A 227 -7.90 25.29 15.79
CA ASN A 227 -7.55 23.87 16.00
C ASN A 227 -7.30 23.12 14.67
N ILE A 228 -6.60 23.78 13.75
CA ILE A 228 -6.20 23.25 12.46
C ILE A 228 -4.67 23.19 12.43
N ALA A 229 -4.12 22.04 12.14
CA ALA A 229 -2.70 21.86 11.88
C ALA A 229 -2.49 21.50 10.41
N VAL A 230 -1.39 22.00 9.86
CA VAL A 230 -0.97 21.70 8.48
C VAL A 230 0.50 21.31 8.51
N ASN A 231 0.88 20.33 7.71
CA ASN A 231 2.26 20.05 7.44
C ASN A 231 2.50 19.72 5.97
N PHE A 232 3.72 19.96 5.52
CA PHE A 232 4.19 19.67 4.17
C PHE A 232 5.36 18.71 4.25
N GLY A 233 5.33 17.68 3.41
CA GLY A 233 6.38 16.65 3.34
C GLY A 233 7.18 16.73 2.04
N THR A 234 8.48 16.47 2.13
CA THR A 234 9.35 16.12 1.00
C THR A 234 9.89 14.72 1.23
N HIS A 235 9.92 13.91 0.17
CA HIS A 235 10.17 12.49 0.26
C HIS A 235 11.20 12.07 -0.79
N LEU A 236 12.18 11.30 -0.34
CA LEU A 236 13.16 10.64 -1.19
C LEU A 236 13.15 9.14 -0.90
N GLY A 237 12.86 8.33 -1.88
CA GLY A 237 12.90 6.89 -1.78
C GLY A 237 14.05 6.30 -2.55
N ILE A 238 14.90 5.53 -1.87
CA ILE A 238 16.02 4.81 -2.45
C ILE A 238 15.63 3.35 -2.56
N ASN A 239 15.29 2.89 -3.78
CA ASN A 239 14.91 1.53 -4.04
C ASN A 239 16.16 0.69 -4.33
N THR A 240 16.41 -0.33 -3.53
CA THR A 240 17.70 -1.04 -3.51
C THR A 240 17.66 -2.44 -4.11
N THR A 241 16.47 -2.94 -4.47
CA THR A 241 16.38 -4.26 -5.06
C THR A 241 17.01 -4.28 -6.45
N LYS A 242 17.62 -5.40 -6.83
CA LYS A 242 18.11 -5.60 -8.20
C LYS A 242 17.01 -5.45 -9.27
N TYR A 243 15.75 -5.56 -8.87
CA TYR A 243 14.59 -5.44 -9.74
C TYR A 243 14.15 -3.99 -9.96
N ASN A 244 14.45 -3.10 -9.02
CA ASN A 244 14.11 -1.68 -9.14
C ASN A 244 15.21 -0.79 -8.53
N PRO A 245 16.43 -0.75 -9.09
CA PRO A 245 17.49 0.15 -8.63
C PRO A 245 17.19 1.58 -9.10
N SER A 246 16.53 2.38 -8.26
CA SER A 246 16.06 3.71 -8.63
C SER A 246 15.83 4.62 -7.42
N LEU A 247 15.74 5.92 -7.67
CA LEU A 247 15.29 6.93 -6.72
C LEU A 247 13.88 7.39 -7.08
N ASP A 248 13.03 7.50 -6.07
CA ASP A 248 11.71 8.10 -6.15
C ASP A 248 11.75 9.44 -5.40
N ILE A 249 11.09 10.47 -5.94
CA ILE A 249 11.02 11.80 -5.31
C ILE A 249 9.55 12.21 -5.21
N GLY A 250 9.16 12.76 -4.07
CA GLY A 250 7.79 13.16 -3.87
C GLY A 250 7.59 14.28 -2.86
N ILE A 251 6.37 14.77 -2.85
CA ILE A 251 5.89 15.81 -1.92
C ILE A 251 4.53 15.42 -1.35
N SER A 252 4.22 15.92 -0.17
CA SER A 252 2.89 15.76 0.43
C SER A 252 2.43 17.01 1.15
N ALA A 253 1.12 17.12 1.33
CA ALA A 253 0.47 18.14 2.15
C ALA A 253 -0.62 17.47 2.98
N ASN A 254 -0.66 17.78 4.28
CA ASN A 254 -1.58 17.21 5.23
C ASN A 254 -2.26 18.30 6.04
N LEU A 255 -3.53 18.11 6.31
CA LEU A 255 -4.34 18.96 7.17
C LEU A 255 -5.03 18.11 8.23
N ILE A 256 -4.98 18.56 9.46
CA ILE A 256 -5.65 17.93 10.59
C ILE A 256 -6.56 18.98 11.24
N LYS A 257 -7.81 18.63 11.47
CA LYS A 257 -8.77 19.40 12.24
C LYS A 257 -9.13 18.66 13.51
N LYS A 258 -9.04 19.33 14.64
CA LYS A 258 -9.37 18.80 15.96
C LYS A 258 -10.61 19.49 16.53
N TRP A 259 -11.49 18.70 17.14
CA TRP A 259 -12.62 19.16 17.93
C TRP A 259 -12.51 18.57 19.33
N ALA A 260 -12.43 19.45 20.32
CA ALA A 260 -12.54 19.07 21.73
C ALA A 260 -14.02 18.75 22.04
N LEU A 261 -14.26 17.61 22.62
CA LEU A 261 -15.60 17.16 23.05
C LEU A 261 -15.68 17.19 24.57
N GLN A 262 -16.86 16.95 25.12
CA GLN A 262 -17.08 16.81 26.55
C GLN A 262 -16.24 15.65 27.15
N ASN A 263 -15.96 15.73 28.45
CA ASN A 263 -15.25 14.70 29.22
C ASN A 263 -13.85 14.37 28.70
N LYS A 264 -13.11 15.36 28.23
CA LYS A 264 -11.76 15.21 27.66
C LYS A 264 -11.67 14.26 26.45
N ASN A 265 -12.77 14.07 25.75
CA ASN A 265 -12.76 13.34 24.48
C ASN A 265 -12.37 14.28 23.34
N GLU A 266 -11.85 13.70 22.28
CA GLU A 266 -11.50 14.45 21.07
C GLU A 266 -11.96 13.71 19.82
N PHE A 267 -12.34 14.48 18.83
CA PHE A 267 -12.59 14.01 17.48
C PHE A 267 -11.58 14.69 16.54
N ARG A 268 -10.96 13.91 15.67
CA ARG A 268 -10.02 14.42 14.68
C ARG A 268 -10.39 13.96 13.29
N PHE A 269 -10.23 14.87 12.36
CA PHE A 269 -10.30 14.61 10.92
C PHE A 269 -8.96 14.96 10.29
N GLY A 270 -8.40 14.02 9.53
CA GLY A 270 -7.20 14.22 8.75
C GLY A 270 -7.48 14.05 7.26
N ILE A 271 -6.91 14.90 6.43
CA ILE A 271 -6.87 14.74 4.98
C ILE A 271 -5.48 15.06 4.47
N GLY A 272 -4.97 14.23 3.59
CA GLY A 272 -3.64 14.41 3.01
C GLY A 272 -3.58 13.97 1.55
N PHE A 273 -2.72 14.65 0.79
CA PHE A 273 -2.46 14.35 -0.60
C PHE A 273 -0.97 14.29 -0.84
N SER A 274 -0.55 13.45 -1.76
CA SER A 274 0.83 13.38 -2.20
C SER A 274 0.95 13.16 -3.69
N GLY A 275 2.07 13.63 -4.23
CA GLY A 275 2.51 13.36 -5.58
C GLY A 275 3.94 12.85 -5.57
N MET A 276 4.22 11.85 -6.40
CA MET A 276 5.54 11.23 -6.47
C MET A 276 5.93 10.95 -7.91
N ARG A 277 7.17 11.24 -8.24
CA ARG A 277 7.84 10.77 -9.47
C ARG A 277 8.59 9.50 -9.13
N LYS A 278 8.11 8.35 -9.61
CA LYS A 278 8.83 7.08 -9.54
C LYS A 278 10.01 7.11 -10.51
N ARG A 279 11.10 6.47 -10.13
CA ARG A 279 12.30 6.32 -10.98
C ARG A 279 12.79 7.65 -11.55
N ALA A 280 12.78 8.70 -10.70
CA ALA A 280 13.33 10.01 -11.08
C ALA A 280 14.80 9.87 -11.54
N ILE A 281 15.55 8.98 -10.90
CA ILE A 281 16.90 8.57 -11.30
C ILE A 281 16.93 7.03 -11.30
N LYS A 282 17.49 6.45 -12.36
CA LYS A 282 17.76 5.01 -12.45
C LYS A 282 19.28 4.81 -12.38
N TYR A 283 19.75 3.97 -11.47
CA TYR A 283 21.18 3.63 -11.35
C TYR A 283 21.47 2.17 -11.68
N GLY A 284 20.55 1.51 -12.38
CA GLY A 284 20.64 0.17 -12.90
C GLY A 284 19.59 -0.06 -13.97
N ASN A 285 19.29 -1.32 -14.24
CA ASN A 285 18.33 -1.73 -15.25
C ASN A 285 17.05 -2.31 -14.62
N PRO A 286 16.13 -1.47 -14.12
CA PRO A 286 14.92 -1.92 -13.43
C PRO A 286 13.99 -2.69 -14.35
N ILE A 287 13.21 -3.60 -13.76
CA ILE A 287 12.03 -4.20 -14.38
C ILE A 287 10.96 -3.13 -14.55
N ASP A 288 10.15 -3.23 -15.56
CA ASP A 288 9.02 -2.33 -15.74
C ASP A 288 7.85 -2.74 -14.83
N PHE A 289 7.80 -2.18 -13.62
CA PHE A 289 6.69 -2.32 -12.67
C PHE A 289 5.59 -1.28 -12.91
N GLY A 290 5.17 -1.14 -14.14
CA GLY A 290 4.14 -0.20 -14.55
C GLY A 290 4.69 1.10 -15.13
N ASN A 291 3.99 1.56 -16.15
CA ASN A 291 4.38 2.69 -16.99
C ASN A 291 3.92 4.05 -16.44
N ASN A 292 3.10 4.07 -15.37
CA ASN A 292 2.72 5.32 -14.72
C ASN A 292 3.85 5.79 -13.78
N LEU A 293 4.62 6.75 -14.25
CA LEU A 293 5.75 7.30 -13.50
C LEU A 293 5.36 8.42 -12.54
N LEU A 294 4.19 9.03 -12.71
CA LEU A 294 3.63 10.02 -11.81
C LEU A 294 2.53 9.38 -10.99
N MET A 295 2.78 9.24 -9.70
CA MET A 295 1.84 8.63 -8.76
C MET A 295 1.23 9.72 -7.87
N GLY A 296 -0.07 9.81 -7.86
CA GLY A 296 -0.83 10.59 -6.88
C GLY A 296 -1.43 9.67 -5.83
N SER A 297 -1.50 10.11 -4.59
CA SER A 297 -2.26 9.42 -3.56
C SER A 297 -2.96 10.40 -2.65
N GLY A 298 -4.06 9.96 -2.06
CA GLY A 298 -4.77 10.70 -1.04
C GLY A 298 -5.20 9.78 0.08
N GLU A 299 -5.39 10.38 1.25
CA GLU A 299 -5.77 9.68 2.46
C GLU A 299 -6.68 10.55 3.30
N THR A 300 -7.74 9.98 3.85
CA THR A 300 -8.57 10.59 4.87
C THR A 300 -8.62 9.71 6.10
N ASN A 301 -8.68 10.35 7.26
CA ASN A 301 -8.76 9.66 8.53
C ASN A 301 -9.76 10.36 9.44
N LEU A 302 -10.62 9.57 10.09
CA LEU A 302 -11.54 10.00 11.14
C LEU A 302 -11.13 9.28 12.40
N GLU A 303 -10.88 10.01 13.48
CA GLU A 303 -10.45 9.42 14.74
C GLU A 303 -11.25 10.00 15.91
N PHE A 304 -11.76 9.10 16.76
CA PHE A 304 -12.28 9.44 18.07
C PHE A 304 -11.30 8.98 19.14
N THR A 305 -10.93 9.87 20.06
CA THR A 305 -10.00 9.59 21.17
C THR A 305 -10.68 9.88 22.50
N LYS A 306 -10.62 8.92 23.42
CA LYS A 306 -11.08 9.03 24.80
C LYS A 306 -9.88 8.97 25.74
N TYR A 307 -9.66 10.05 26.50
CA TYR A 307 -8.63 10.10 27.53
C TYR A 307 -9.16 9.52 28.84
N THR A 308 -8.30 8.77 29.53
CA THR A 308 -8.58 8.25 30.88
C THR A 308 -8.08 9.22 31.94
N GLN A 309 -8.55 9.05 33.19
CA GLN A 309 -8.09 9.87 34.31
C GLN A 309 -6.60 9.70 34.62
N LYS A 310 -6.01 8.56 34.21
CA LYS A 310 -4.59 8.24 34.41
C LYS A 310 -3.67 8.74 33.31
N GLY A 311 -4.15 9.59 32.41
CA GLY A 311 -3.35 10.13 31.29
C GLY A 311 -3.22 9.20 30.08
N ASN A 312 -3.73 7.98 30.13
CA ASN A 312 -3.79 7.09 28.97
C ASN A 312 -4.95 7.48 28.05
N TYR A 313 -4.91 7.00 26.80
CA TYR A 313 -6.03 7.18 25.89
C TYR A 313 -6.35 5.90 25.12
N HIS A 314 -7.59 5.83 24.65
CA HIS A 314 -8.06 4.85 23.69
C HIS A 314 -8.56 5.60 22.47
N SER A 315 -8.10 5.21 21.28
CA SER A 315 -8.58 5.80 20.04
C SER A 315 -9.14 4.74 19.11
N PHE A 316 -10.17 5.13 18.38
CA PHE A 316 -10.74 4.38 17.28
C PHE A 316 -10.66 5.25 16.03
N SER A 317 -10.12 4.71 14.94
CA SER A 317 -10.00 5.45 13.70
C SER A 317 -10.48 4.65 12.49
N VAL A 318 -11.00 5.38 11.51
CA VAL A 318 -11.35 4.87 10.19
C VAL A 318 -10.48 5.60 9.17
N ASN A 319 -9.75 4.83 8.39
CA ASN A 319 -8.83 5.34 7.38
C ASN A 319 -9.30 4.91 5.99
N TYR A 320 -9.30 5.85 5.05
CA TYR A 320 -9.54 5.61 3.63
C TYR A 320 -8.37 6.12 2.81
N GLN A 321 -7.85 5.26 1.95
CA GLN A 321 -6.71 5.56 1.10
C GLN A 321 -7.01 5.25 -0.36
N PHE A 322 -6.49 6.09 -1.25
CA PHE A 322 -6.54 5.86 -2.68
C PHE A 322 -5.21 6.28 -3.32
N GLN A 323 -4.90 5.67 -4.43
CA GLN A 323 -3.75 6.05 -5.24
C GLN A 323 -4.03 5.83 -6.73
N THR A 324 -3.28 6.52 -7.56
CA THR A 324 -3.29 6.27 -8.99
C THR A 324 -2.73 4.88 -9.31
N PRO A 325 -3.21 4.22 -10.35
CA PRO A 325 -2.75 2.89 -10.74
C PRO A 325 -1.28 2.91 -11.19
N TYR A 326 -0.61 1.76 -11.09
CA TYR A 326 0.78 1.60 -11.54
C TYR A 326 0.93 1.67 -13.05
N ASN A 327 -0.11 1.32 -13.79
CA ASN A 327 -0.17 1.44 -15.24
C ASN A 327 -1.16 2.50 -15.68
N LYS A 328 -0.83 3.23 -16.73
CA LYS A 328 -1.79 4.10 -17.41
C LYS A 328 -2.77 3.23 -18.20
N ARG A 329 -4.04 3.59 -18.12
CA ARG A 329 -5.13 2.82 -18.73
C ARG A 329 -4.98 2.66 -20.24
N GLU A 330 -4.55 3.74 -20.92
CA GLU A 330 -4.47 3.79 -22.37
C GLU A 330 -3.26 3.02 -22.94
N GLU A 331 -2.26 2.73 -22.10
CA GLU A 331 -0.99 2.14 -22.51
C GLU A 331 -0.79 0.70 -22.05
N ALA A 332 -1.77 0.14 -21.34
CA ALA A 332 -1.67 -1.20 -20.77
C ALA A 332 -2.76 -2.11 -21.31
N SER A 333 -2.39 -3.09 -22.11
CA SER A 333 -3.27 -4.19 -22.54
C SER A 333 -3.95 -4.88 -21.36
N TYR A 334 -3.27 -4.97 -20.23
CA TYR A 334 -3.81 -5.38 -18.94
C TYR A 334 -5.10 -4.64 -18.56
N TYR A 335 -5.16 -3.32 -18.74
CA TYR A 335 -6.36 -2.54 -18.45
C TYR A 335 -7.39 -2.59 -19.56
N GLN A 336 -6.99 -2.85 -20.78
CA GLN A 336 -7.93 -3.11 -21.87
C GLN A 336 -8.71 -4.38 -21.59
N LEU A 337 -8.04 -5.43 -21.12
CA LEU A 337 -8.70 -6.69 -20.71
C LEU A 337 -9.65 -6.51 -19.51
N ARG A 338 -9.33 -5.61 -18.58
CA ARG A 338 -10.17 -5.33 -17.40
C ARG A 338 -11.23 -4.25 -17.59
N SER A 339 -11.05 -3.32 -18.51
CA SER A 339 -11.97 -2.19 -18.66
C SER A 339 -13.29 -2.58 -19.31
N ILE A 340 -13.42 -3.82 -19.70
CA ILE A 340 -14.56 -4.34 -20.45
C ILE A 340 -15.52 -5.13 -19.53
N ASN A 341 -15.21 -5.25 -18.24
CA ASN A 341 -16.05 -5.88 -17.22
C ASN A 341 -16.78 -4.85 -16.35
#